data_381f70f359d1459aa2c17aff5415854d
#
_entry.id   381f70f359d1459aa2c17aff5415854d
#
_cell.length_a   1.000
_cell.length_b   1.000
_cell.length_c   1.000
_cell.angle_alpha   90.00
_cell.angle_beta   90.00
_cell.angle_gamma   90.00
#
_symmetry.space_group_name_H-M   'P 1'
#
loop_
_entity.id
_entity.type
_entity.pdbx_description
1 polymer ?
#
loop_
_entity_poly.entity_id
_entity_poly.type
_entity_poly.pdbx_seq_one_letter_code
_entity_poly.pdbx_strand_id
1 'polypeptide(L)'
;MNAVATAGYVPPSDARRLALCTTPGPPGGRRRWCPSAPVAPSVVHAESPVTSPVLERLAEAASDGPIDLPAVVPPDERPEPLVERVLEPFQQFTHAEASGGLVLLFNAILALVWANSPWGESYHHLWETPVTIGAPGFGLTESLHHWINDGLMAVFFFVVGLEIKREILVGELASVRQAALPLFAAVGGMVVPALVFSALTMGNEAARGWGVPMATDIAFALGIAAMLGSRVPTSLKVFLAALAIVDDIGAVLVIALFYTSSIQAMALVVAAVVMVGLIGLNRAGVRSSIPYFALGAILWVAFLKSGVHATISGVLLAFTIPASTRISGQQFLHESLSHITAFDAACENDPAEFRTVQRHQEPIFALEETVQRAQSPLLRLEHKLHFFVAFFIMPIFALANAGVALPDNLGAAVSDVAVLGIFFGLVIGKPLGITLFSWLAVRLRLADLPQGAGWSQVLGVGALGGIGFTMALFIAALAFGEGAALESAKLGILAGSLVAGTAGWLLLRRTAATS
;
A
#
# COMPACT_ATOMS: atom_id res chain seq x y z
N MET A 1 4.89 41.46 -4.29
CA MET A 1 4.78 41.77 -5.74
C MET A 1 5.35 40.58 -6.48
N ASN A 2 4.50 39.89 -7.16
CA ASN A 2 4.53 39.03 -8.33
C ASN A 2 3.61 37.84 -8.12
N ALA A 3 2.42 38.01 -8.77
CA ALA A 3 1.42 36.94 -8.86
C ALA A 3 1.86 35.92 -9.92
N VAL A 4 1.84 34.63 -9.57
CA VAL A 4 1.94 33.53 -10.51
C VAL A 4 0.53 33.03 -10.77
N ALA A 5 0.08 33.17 -12.02
CA ALA A 5 -1.23 32.73 -12.49
C ALA A 5 -1.24 31.20 -12.64
N THR A 6 -2.19 30.54 -11.97
CA THR A 6 -2.55 29.14 -12.17
C THR A 6 -3.41 29.02 -13.41
N ALA A 7 -2.92 28.35 -14.45
CA ALA A 7 -3.70 27.94 -15.61
C ALA A 7 -4.54 26.70 -15.25
N GLY A 8 -5.86 26.88 -15.10
CA GLY A 8 -6.82 25.80 -14.91
C GLY A 8 -7.14 25.13 -16.24
N TYR A 9 -7.09 23.80 -16.27
CA TYR A 9 -7.59 22.97 -17.36
C TYR A 9 -9.12 23.01 -17.37
N VAL A 10 -9.71 23.42 -18.50
CA VAL A 10 -11.17 23.38 -18.76
C VAL A 10 -11.42 22.33 -19.84
N PRO A 11 -12.28 21.32 -19.60
CA PRO A 11 -12.64 20.35 -20.65
C PRO A 11 -13.60 20.99 -21.67
N PRO A 12 -13.58 20.57 -22.95
CA PRO A 12 -14.42 21.11 -23.99
C PRO A 12 -15.80 20.43 -23.99
N SER A 13 -16.81 21.08 -23.41
CA SER A 13 -18.20 20.79 -23.72
C SER A 13 -19.05 22.07 -23.62
N ASP A 14 -19.67 22.41 -24.75
CA ASP A 14 -20.83 23.27 -24.91
C ASP A 14 -20.82 24.71 -24.33
N ALA A 15 -20.06 25.61 -24.96
CA ALA A 15 -20.31 27.04 -24.86
C ALA A 15 -20.77 27.57 -26.22
N ARG A 16 -22.08 27.57 -26.48
CA ARG A 16 -22.70 28.42 -27.53
C ARG A 16 -22.46 29.87 -27.17
N ARG A 17 -21.47 30.49 -27.80
CA ARG A 17 -21.28 31.96 -27.70
C ARG A 17 -22.30 32.66 -28.62
N LEU A 18 -23.20 33.38 -28.01
CA LEU A 18 -24.02 34.42 -28.67
C LEU A 18 -23.11 35.62 -29.00
N ALA A 19 -22.84 35.85 -30.28
CA ALA A 19 -22.18 37.06 -30.75
C ALA A 19 -23.24 38.12 -31.04
N LEU A 20 -23.12 39.27 -30.38
CA LEU A 20 -23.92 40.45 -30.66
C LEU A 20 -23.28 41.23 -31.84
N CYS A 21 -23.99 41.35 -32.95
CA CYS A 21 -23.61 42.25 -34.05
C CYS A 21 -23.98 43.69 -33.69
N THR A 22 -22.98 44.54 -33.56
CA THR A 22 -23.16 45.99 -33.45
C THR A 22 -22.89 46.65 -34.81
N THR A 23 -23.93 46.88 -35.59
CA THR A 23 -23.95 47.88 -36.65
C THR A 23 -24.98 48.94 -36.28
N PRO A 24 -24.68 50.25 -36.41
CA PRO A 24 -25.63 51.30 -36.10
C PRO A 24 -26.67 51.41 -37.23
N GLY A 25 -27.92 51.05 -36.90
CA GLY A 25 -29.08 51.27 -37.77
C GLY A 25 -29.95 52.42 -37.22
N PRO A 26 -30.84 52.99 -38.04
CA PRO A 26 -31.63 54.20 -37.70
C PRO A 26 -32.63 53.94 -36.57
N PRO A 27 -33.01 54.96 -35.79
CA PRO A 27 -33.82 54.81 -34.59
C PRO A 27 -35.28 54.46 -34.93
N GLY A 28 -35.72 53.26 -34.38
CA GLY A 28 -37.13 52.87 -34.40
C GLY A 28 -37.51 51.47 -34.76
N GLY A 29 -36.55 50.50 -35.02
CA GLY A 29 -36.85 49.17 -35.49
C GLY A 29 -36.64 48.06 -34.41
N ARG A 30 -37.66 47.20 -34.27
CA ARG A 30 -37.58 45.95 -33.46
C ARG A 30 -36.44 45.06 -33.94
N ARG A 31 -35.58 44.59 -33.04
CA ARG A 31 -34.44 43.68 -33.30
C ARG A 31 -34.95 42.33 -33.88
N ARG A 32 -34.52 41.98 -35.09
CA ARG A 32 -34.71 40.66 -35.69
C ARG A 32 -33.48 39.81 -35.47
N TRP A 33 -33.69 38.56 -35.13
CA TRP A 33 -32.64 37.54 -35.06
C TRP A 33 -32.29 37.09 -36.48
N CYS A 34 -31.01 37.12 -36.84
CA CYS A 34 -30.51 36.51 -38.07
C CYS A 34 -29.81 35.18 -37.73
N PRO A 35 -30.06 34.12 -38.52
CA PRO A 35 -29.29 32.88 -38.39
C PRO A 35 -27.86 33.11 -38.88
N SER A 36 -26.88 32.67 -38.10
CA SER A 36 -25.45 32.81 -38.38
C SER A 36 -25.04 32.08 -39.64
N ALA A 37 -24.46 32.79 -40.60
CA ALA A 37 -23.70 32.21 -41.71
C ALA A 37 -22.41 31.55 -41.17
N PRO A 38 -21.88 30.50 -41.84
CA PRO A 38 -20.63 29.84 -41.41
C PRO A 38 -19.47 30.84 -41.56
N VAL A 39 -18.82 31.16 -40.44
CA VAL A 39 -17.61 31.98 -40.42
C VAL A 39 -16.46 31.07 -40.85
N ALA A 40 -15.78 31.46 -41.93
CA ALA A 40 -14.50 30.87 -42.32
C ALA A 40 -13.50 31.00 -41.15
N PRO A 41 -12.65 30.02 -40.91
CA PRO A 41 -11.68 30.07 -39.81
C PRO A 41 -10.68 31.23 -40.08
N SER A 42 -10.76 32.28 -39.28
CA SER A 42 -9.71 33.29 -39.21
C SER A 42 -8.47 32.60 -38.67
N VAL A 43 -7.40 32.63 -39.42
CA VAL A 43 -6.05 32.23 -39.01
C VAL A 43 -5.64 33.12 -37.83
N VAL A 44 -5.84 32.63 -36.63
CA VAL A 44 -5.17 33.17 -35.44
C VAL A 44 -3.72 32.76 -35.60
N HIS A 45 -2.80 33.68 -35.75
CA HIS A 45 -1.38 33.44 -35.56
C HIS A 45 -1.22 32.97 -34.10
N ALA A 46 -1.28 31.64 -33.91
CA ALA A 46 -0.78 31.01 -32.71
C ALA A 46 0.73 31.19 -32.72
N GLU A 47 1.28 31.82 -31.71
CA GLU A 47 2.69 31.72 -31.38
C GLU A 47 3.05 30.24 -31.43
N SER A 48 4.06 29.92 -32.22
CA SER A 48 4.50 28.55 -32.48
C SER A 48 4.72 27.83 -31.14
N PRO A 49 4.06 26.70 -30.87
CA PRO A 49 4.48 25.87 -29.74
C PRO A 49 5.95 25.52 -30.00
N VAL A 50 6.79 25.64 -28.99
CA VAL A 50 8.16 25.17 -29.01
C VAL A 50 8.07 23.66 -29.21
N THR A 51 8.02 23.25 -30.48
CA THR A 51 8.09 21.85 -30.88
C THR A 51 9.50 21.40 -30.57
N SER A 52 9.64 20.47 -29.64
CA SER A 52 10.90 19.81 -29.38
C SER A 52 11.42 19.26 -30.71
N PRO A 53 12.71 19.51 -31.08
CA PRO A 53 13.28 18.97 -32.31
C PRO A 53 13.15 17.45 -32.44
N VAL A 54 12.89 16.77 -31.33
CA VAL A 54 12.59 15.34 -31.25
C VAL A 54 11.18 15.03 -31.74
N LEU A 55 10.19 15.87 -31.42
CA LEU A 55 8.81 15.72 -31.93
C LEU A 55 8.72 16.02 -33.42
N GLU A 56 9.52 16.95 -33.94
CA GLU A 56 9.62 17.20 -35.38
C GLU A 56 10.23 16.00 -36.12
N ARG A 57 11.32 15.41 -35.61
CA ARG A 57 11.94 14.20 -36.20
C ARG A 57 11.01 12.98 -36.10
N LEU A 58 10.25 12.82 -35.02
CA LEU A 58 9.23 11.77 -34.90
C LEU A 58 8.04 12.01 -35.82
N ALA A 59 7.66 13.27 -36.05
CA ALA A 59 6.62 13.64 -36.99
C ALA A 59 7.09 13.49 -38.47
N GLU A 60 8.34 13.83 -38.77
CA GLU A 60 8.96 13.55 -40.08
C GLU A 60 9.09 12.04 -40.34
N ALA A 61 9.56 11.25 -39.38
CA ALA A 61 9.62 9.80 -39.49
C ALA A 61 8.22 9.15 -39.62
N ALA A 62 7.17 9.78 -39.08
CA ALA A 62 5.79 9.34 -39.23
C ALA A 62 5.16 9.80 -40.55
N SER A 63 5.71 10.82 -41.25
CA SER A 63 5.21 11.33 -42.53
C SER A 63 5.73 10.56 -43.75
N ASP A 64 6.80 9.82 -43.63
CA ASP A 64 7.39 9.02 -44.71
C ASP A 64 6.73 7.63 -44.94
N GLY A 65 5.55 7.46 -44.44
CA GLY A 65 4.78 6.21 -44.53
C GLY A 65 4.80 5.43 -43.20
N PRO A 66 4.04 4.33 -43.11
CA PRO A 66 4.12 3.48 -41.93
C PRO A 66 5.59 3.08 -41.77
N ILE A 67 6.18 3.41 -40.60
CA ILE A 67 7.51 2.93 -40.24
C ILE A 67 7.45 1.44 -40.47
N ASP A 68 8.15 0.96 -41.49
CA ASP A 68 8.30 -0.47 -41.76
C ASP A 68 9.15 -1.01 -40.60
N LEU A 69 8.48 -1.17 -39.47
CA LEU A 69 9.08 -1.88 -38.36
C LEU A 69 9.47 -3.22 -38.95
N PRO A 70 10.75 -3.60 -38.96
CA PRO A 70 11.17 -4.91 -39.45
C PRO A 70 10.21 -5.89 -38.80
N ALA A 71 9.54 -6.72 -39.66
CA ALA A 71 8.51 -7.64 -39.23
C ALA A 71 8.98 -8.21 -37.89
N VAL A 72 8.18 -8.02 -36.83
CA VAL A 72 8.52 -8.53 -35.50
C VAL A 72 8.94 -9.96 -35.73
N VAL A 73 10.26 -10.22 -35.67
CA VAL A 73 10.80 -11.57 -35.87
C VAL A 73 10.03 -12.38 -34.83
N PRO A 74 9.20 -13.35 -35.25
CA PRO A 74 8.41 -14.12 -34.28
C PRO A 74 9.40 -14.60 -33.23
N PRO A 75 9.08 -14.52 -31.93
CA PRO A 75 9.98 -14.92 -30.87
C PRO A 75 10.50 -16.30 -31.25
N ASP A 76 11.81 -16.37 -31.42
CA ASP A 76 12.54 -17.56 -31.86
C ASP A 76 11.87 -18.76 -31.20
N GLU A 77 11.33 -19.71 -31.97
CA GLU A 77 10.64 -20.92 -31.51
C GLU A 77 11.62 -21.89 -30.80
N ARG A 78 12.54 -21.35 -30.04
CA ARG A 78 13.36 -22.15 -29.14
C ARG A 78 12.45 -22.71 -28.07
N PRO A 79 12.47 -24.02 -27.84
CA PRO A 79 11.71 -24.60 -26.75
C PRO A 79 12.11 -23.89 -25.47
N GLU A 80 11.13 -23.24 -24.82
CA GLU A 80 11.32 -22.57 -23.55
C GLU A 80 12.04 -23.52 -22.59
N PRO A 81 13.07 -23.05 -21.87
CA PRO A 81 13.79 -23.88 -20.93
C PRO A 81 12.80 -24.51 -19.96
N LEU A 82 12.97 -25.79 -19.62
CA LEU A 82 12.08 -26.51 -18.69
C LEU A 82 11.86 -25.74 -17.39
N VAL A 83 12.87 -24.96 -16.97
CA VAL A 83 12.81 -24.10 -15.78
C VAL A 83 11.79 -22.98 -15.95
N GLU A 84 11.69 -22.35 -17.13
CA GLU A 84 10.71 -21.28 -17.40
C GLU A 84 9.29 -21.83 -17.41
N ARG A 85 9.06 -23.01 -18.03
CA ARG A 85 7.75 -23.69 -18.00
C ARG A 85 7.29 -24.06 -16.60
N VAL A 86 8.20 -24.42 -15.71
CA VAL A 86 7.87 -24.72 -14.31
C VAL A 86 7.66 -23.44 -13.49
N LEU A 87 8.39 -22.38 -13.82
CA LEU A 87 8.30 -21.09 -13.11
C LEU A 87 7.14 -20.20 -13.62
N GLU A 88 6.71 -20.36 -14.87
CA GLU A 88 5.65 -19.54 -15.45
C GLU A 88 4.33 -19.56 -14.66
N PRO A 89 3.76 -20.72 -14.25
CA PRO A 89 2.58 -20.77 -13.40
C PRO A 89 2.82 -20.10 -12.03
N PHE A 90 4.03 -20.23 -11.49
CA PHE A 90 4.41 -19.58 -10.24
C PHE A 90 4.53 -18.06 -10.40
N GLN A 91 5.11 -17.58 -11.49
CA GLN A 91 5.19 -16.16 -11.80
C GLN A 91 3.80 -15.56 -12.04
N GLN A 92 2.94 -16.22 -12.81
CA GLN A 92 1.55 -15.81 -13.01
C GLN A 92 0.78 -15.77 -11.69
N PHE A 93 0.99 -16.75 -10.80
CA PHE A 93 0.40 -16.77 -9.48
C PHE A 93 0.89 -15.59 -8.62
N THR A 94 2.18 -15.27 -8.63
CA THR A 94 2.72 -14.16 -7.83
C THR A 94 2.32 -12.78 -8.34
N HIS A 95 1.94 -12.65 -9.62
CA HIS A 95 1.40 -11.41 -10.18
C HIS A 95 -0.10 -11.22 -9.93
N ALA A 96 -0.81 -12.24 -9.46
CA ALA A 96 -2.22 -12.10 -9.11
C ALA A 96 -2.38 -11.35 -7.77
N GLU A 97 -3.19 -10.30 -7.74
CA GLU A 97 -3.43 -9.48 -6.53
C GLU A 97 -3.89 -10.29 -5.31
N ALA A 98 -4.56 -11.42 -5.53
CA ALA A 98 -5.08 -12.29 -4.47
C ALA A 98 -4.07 -13.30 -3.92
N SER A 99 -2.92 -13.49 -4.57
CA SER A 99 -1.99 -14.59 -4.27
C SER A 99 -1.32 -14.46 -2.91
N GLY A 100 -0.95 -13.25 -2.50
CA GLY A 100 -0.39 -12.99 -1.18
C GLY A 100 -1.33 -13.41 -0.05
N GLY A 101 -2.63 -13.09 -0.18
CA GLY A 101 -3.65 -13.51 0.78
C GLY A 101 -3.85 -15.03 0.84
N LEU A 102 -3.73 -15.75 -0.29
CA LEU A 102 -3.83 -17.21 -0.33
C LEU A 102 -2.63 -17.89 0.34
N VAL A 103 -1.41 -17.40 0.11
CA VAL A 103 -0.20 -17.91 0.77
C VAL A 103 -0.28 -17.68 2.28
N LEU A 104 -0.76 -16.51 2.68
CA LEU A 104 -0.96 -16.14 4.07
C LEU A 104 -1.98 -17.08 4.75
N LEU A 105 -3.13 -17.33 4.10
CA LEU A 105 -4.15 -18.25 4.58
C LEU A 105 -3.62 -19.69 4.71
N PHE A 106 -2.87 -20.14 3.71
CA PHE A 106 -2.23 -21.47 3.75
C PHE A 106 -1.31 -21.61 4.97
N ASN A 107 -0.45 -20.62 5.22
CA ASN A 107 0.46 -20.64 6.37
C ASN A 107 -0.28 -20.58 7.71
N ALA A 108 -1.39 -19.83 7.78
CA ALA A 108 -2.22 -19.79 8.97
C ALA A 108 -2.88 -21.16 9.28
N ILE A 109 -3.42 -21.81 8.24
CA ILE A 109 -3.99 -23.16 8.38
C ILE A 109 -2.88 -24.16 8.77
N LEU A 110 -1.70 -24.07 8.14
CA LEU A 110 -0.56 -24.91 8.46
C LEU A 110 -0.13 -24.74 9.91
N ALA A 111 -0.05 -23.51 10.41
CA ALA A 111 0.28 -23.21 11.81
C ALA A 111 -0.75 -23.86 12.77
N LEU A 112 -2.05 -23.68 12.47
CA LEU A 112 -3.13 -24.21 13.30
C LEU A 112 -3.11 -25.74 13.30
N VAL A 113 -2.94 -26.38 12.15
CA VAL A 113 -2.85 -27.85 12.04
C VAL A 113 -1.61 -28.39 12.75
N TRP A 114 -0.45 -27.74 12.58
CA TRP A 114 0.79 -28.16 13.21
C TRP A 114 0.73 -28.04 14.73
N ALA A 115 0.27 -26.90 15.26
CA ALA A 115 0.13 -26.68 16.70
C ALA A 115 -0.82 -27.68 17.38
N ASN A 116 -1.85 -28.19 16.67
CA ASN A 116 -2.82 -29.15 17.20
C ASN A 116 -2.59 -30.60 16.77
N SER A 117 -1.44 -30.88 16.13
CA SER A 117 -1.02 -32.23 15.74
C SER A 117 -0.25 -32.91 16.89
N PRO A 118 0.03 -34.22 16.77
CA PRO A 118 0.95 -34.90 17.68
C PRO A 118 2.37 -34.29 17.74
N TRP A 119 2.71 -33.45 16.81
CA TRP A 119 3.98 -32.68 16.75
C TRP A 119 3.85 -31.23 17.24
N GLY A 120 2.77 -30.89 17.95
CA GLY A 120 2.54 -29.52 18.45
C GLY A 120 3.66 -28.99 19.35
N GLU A 121 4.29 -29.86 20.15
CA GLU A 121 5.45 -29.49 20.95
C GLU A 121 6.63 -29.02 20.09
N SER A 122 6.84 -29.60 18.92
CA SER A 122 7.88 -29.17 17.97
C SER A 122 7.59 -27.80 17.36
N TYR A 123 6.31 -27.46 17.21
CA TYR A 123 5.89 -26.12 16.76
C TYR A 123 6.32 -25.06 17.78
N HIS A 124 5.98 -25.22 19.06
CA HIS A 124 6.34 -24.27 20.10
C HIS A 124 7.86 -24.17 20.28
N HIS A 125 8.55 -25.31 20.35
CA HIS A 125 10.00 -25.36 20.52
C HIS A 125 10.77 -24.64 19.40
N LEU A 126 10.26 -24.71 18.16
CA LEU A 126 10.89 -23.99 17.02
C LEU A 126 10.94 -22.49 17.27
N TRP A 127 9.83 -21.91 17.71
CA TRP A 127 9.74 -20.45 17.88
C TRP A 127 10.46 -19.93 19.12
N GLU A 128 10.64 -20.78 20.12
CA GLU A 128 11.40 -20.48 21.35
C GLU A 128 12.93 -20.64 21.16
N THR A 129 13.37 -21.22 20.02
CA THR A 129 14.79 -21.42 19.74
C THR A 129 15.55 -20.10 19.80
N PRO A 130 16.60 -19.95 20.67
CA PRO A 130 17.38 -18.73 20.76
C PRO A 130 18.29 -18.58 19.55
N VAL A 131 18.21 -17.41 18.88
CA VAL A 131 19.05 -17.05 17.74
C VAL A 131 19.88 -15.82 18.11
N THR A 132 21.21 -15.94 18.00
CA THR A 132 22.14 -14.86 18.28
C THR A 132 22.63 -14.23 16.97
N ILE A 133 22.38 -12.94 16.78
CA ILE A 133 22.91 -12.16 15.66
C ILE A 133 23.89 -11.12 16.20
N GLY A 134 25.13 -11.15 15.73
CA GLY A 134 26.16 -10.19 16.12
C GLY A 134 27.53 -10.82 16.32
N ALA A 135 28.49 -9.98 16.77
CA ALA A 135 29.84 -10.42 17.11
C ALA A 135 29.95 -10.84 18.60
N PRO A 136 30.94 -11.65 18.98
CA PRO A 136 31.17 -12.00 20.38
C PRO A 136 31.28 -10.75 21.26
N GLY A 137 30.42 -10.64 22.28
CA GLY A 137 30.34 -9.49 23.20
C GLY A 137 29.39 -8.35 22.76
N PHE A 138 28.89 -8.35 21.52
CA PHE A 138 27.91 -7.39 21.00
C PHE A 138 26.72 -8.04 20.28
N GLY A 139 26.47 -9.33 20.52
CA GLY A 139 25.34 -10.05 19.94
C GLY A 139 24.02 -9.76 20.66
N LEU A 140 22.94 -9.69 19.89
CA LEU A 140 21.58 -9.78 20.40
C LEU A 140 21.13 -11.25 20.32
N THR A 141 20.77 -11.81 21.48
CA THR A 141 20.26 -13.18 21.60
C THR A 141 18.80 -13.11 21.99
N GLU A 142 17.92 -13.45 21.05
CA GLU A 142 16.48 -13.44 21.27
C GLU A 142 15.88 -14.71 20.67
N SER A 143 14.66 -15.08 21.07
CA SER A 143 13.93 -16.19 20.46
C SER A 143 13.62 -15.91 18.99
N LEU A 144 13.48 -16.95 18.19
CA LEU A 144 13.06 -16.82 16.79
C LEU A 144 11.72 -16.08 16.67
N HIS A 145 10.79 -16.34 17.61
CA HIS A 145 9.52 -15.62 17.70
C HIS A 145 9.72 -14.09 17.87
N HIS A 146 10.64 -13.69 18.73
CA HIS A 146 10.97 -12.29 18.95
C HIS A 146 11.60 -11.63 17.70
N TRP A 147 12.51 -12.34 17.01
CA TRP A 147 13.09 -11.88 15.75
C TRP A 147 12.04 -11.66 14.66
N ILE A 148 11.02 -12.53 14.61
CA ILE A 148 9.90 -12.39 13.66
C ILE A 148 9.03 -11.19 14.05
N ASN A 149 8.60 -11.10 15.29
CA ASN A 149 7.66 -10.09 15.74
C ASN A 149 8.25 -8.68 15.78
N ASP A 150 9.53 -8.51 16.10
CA ASP A 150 10.16 -7.19 16.16
C ASP A 150 11.04 -6.89 14.94
N GLY A 151 11.77 -7.90 14.43
CA GLY A 151 12.67 -7.72 13.29
C GLY A 151 11.95 -7.68 11.96
N LEU A 152 11.24 -8.76 11.59
CA LEU A 152 10.52 -8.82 10.31
C LEU A 152 9.36 -7.82 10.28
N MET A 153 8.65 -7.64 11.40
CA MET A 153 7.58 -6.64 11.46
C MET A 153 8.10 -5.20 11.37
N ALA A 154 9.34 -4.90 11.78
CA ALA A 154 9.92 -3.59 11.51
C ALA A 154 10.10 -3.34 10.00
N VAL A 155 10.46 -4.37 9.22
CA VAL A 155 10.53 -4.27 7.75
C VAL A 155 9.13 -4.12 7.14
N PHE A 156 8.15 -4.86 7.65
CA PHE A 156 6.75 -4.68 7.26
C PHE A 156 6.29 -3.24 7.49
N PHE A 157 6.45 -2.71 8.69
CA PHE A 157 6.07 -1.32 8.99
C PHE A 157 6.90 -0.28 8.26
N PHE A 158 8.12 -0.62 7.82
CA PHE A 158 8.88 0.23 6.92
C PHE A 158 8.18 0.35 5.55
N VAL A 159 7.71 -0.75 4.98
CA VAL A 159 6.96 -0.74 3.69
C VAL A 159 5.64 -0.01 3.85
N VAL A 160 4.86 -0.31 4.90
CA VAL A 160 3.64 0.44 5.23
C VAL A 160 3.91 1.94 5.37
N GLY A 161 5.02 2.33 6.03
CA GLY A 161 5.44 3.72 6.14
C GLY A 161 5.78 4.37 4.79
N LEU A 162 6.35 3.61 3.83
CA LEU A 162 6.58 4.10 2.46
C LEU A 162 5.25 4.30 1.72
N GLU A 163 4.30 3.35 1.85
CA GLU A 163 2.95 3.46 1.29
C GLU A 163 2.20 4.66 1.85
N ILE A 164 2.20 4.83 3.17
CA ILE A 164 1.62 6.00 3.84
C ILE A 164 2.20 7.30 3.27
N LYS A 165 3.52 7.37 3.15
CA LYS A 165 4.20 8.56 2.62
C LYS A 165 3.84 8.82 1.16
N ARG A 166 3.73 7.78 0.34
CA ARG A 166 3.28 7.90 -1.05
C ARG A 166 1.86 8.45 -1.12
N GLU A 167 0.94 7.85 -0.35
CA GLU A 167 -0.47 8.26 -0.33
C GLU A 167 -0.66 9.73 0.11
N ILE A 168 0.12 10.18 1.10
CA ILE A 168 0.09 11.59 1.55
C ILE A 168 0.63 12.53 0.47
N LEU A 169 1.64 12.12 -0.30
CA LEU A 169 2.29 13.00 -1.27
C LEU A 169 1.59 13.05 -2.64
N VAL A 170 1.10 11.92 -3.13
CA VAL A 170 0.60 11.77 -4.51
C VAL A 170 -0.64 10.89 -4.66
N GLY A 171 -1.14 10.27 -3.57
CA GLY A 171 -2.28 9.35 -3.59
C GLY A 171 -3.59 9.98 -3.10
N GLU A 172 -4.51 9.13 -2.65
CA GLU A 172 -5.85 9.50 -2.16
C GLU A 172 -5.81 10.39 -0.91
N LEU A 173 -4.74 10.34 -0.13
CA LEU A 173 -4.56 11.18 1.06
C LEU A 173 -3.91 12.54 0.74
N ALA A 174 -3.56 12.83 -0.51
CA ALA A 174 -2.91 14.07 -0.91
C ALA A 174 -3.84 15.30 -0.85
N SER A 175 -5.15 15.10 -0.97
CA SER A 175 -6.13 16.18 -0.84
C SER A 175 -7.10 15.95 0.32
N VAL A 176 -7.42 17.00 1.07
CA VAL A 176 -8.31 16.91 2.25
C VAL A 176 -9.69 16.34 1.88
N ARG A 177 -10.21 16.66 0.69
CA ARG A 177 -11.53 16.21 0.24
C ARG A 177 -11.54 14.71 -0.10
N GLN A 178 -10.49 14.21 -0.75
CA GLN A 178 -10.36 12.78 -1.07
C GLN A 178 -10.06 11.96 0.18
N ALA A 179 -9.17 12.47 1.05
CA ALA A 179 -8.80 11.82 2.31
C ALA A 179 -9.95 11.77 3.33
N ALA A 180 -10.94 12.66 3.25
CA ALA A 180 -11.96 12.79 4.27
C ALA A 180 -12.75 11.50 4.49
N LEU A 181 -13.20 10.82 3.43
CA LEU A 181 -13.99 9.60 3.56
C LEU A 181 -13.18 8.45 4.19
N PRO A 182 -11.99 8.06 3.68
CA PRO A 182 -11.15 7.06 4.31
C PRO A 182 -10.77 7.40 5.76
N LEU A 183 -10.47 8.67 6.04
CA LEU A 183 -10.09 9.12 7.38
C LEU A 183 -11.24 8.96 8.38
N PHE A 184 -12.44 9.44 8.06
CA PHE A 184 -13.61 9.28 8.93
C PHE A 184 -13.97 7.80 9.09
N ALA A 185 -13.93 7.02 8.01
CA ALA A 185 -14.19 5.59 8.04
C ALA A 185 -13.20 4.85 8.94
N ALA A 186 -11.90 5.16 8.87
CA ALA A 186 -10.87 4.56 9.71
C ALA A 186 -11.05 4.95 11.18
N VAL A 187 -11.31 6.22 11.47
CA VAL A 187 -11.61 6.65 12.86
C VAL A 187 -12.80 5.88 13.42
N GLY A 188 -13.88 5.72 12.63
CA GLY A 188 -15.03 4.90 13.03
C GLY A 188 -14.66 3.43 13.22
N GLY A 189 -13.88 2.88 12.28
CA GLY A 189 -13.35 1.51 12.30
C GLY A 189 -12.37 1.22 13.45
N MET A 190 -11.80 2.23 14.06
CA MET A 190 -10.96 2.11 15.27
C MET A 190 -11.77 2.33 16.55
N VAL A 191 -12.52 3.41 16.63
CA VAL A 191 -13.21 3.83 17.86
C VAL A 191 -14.35 2.87 18.24
N VAL A 192 -15.20 2.49 17.27
CA VAL A 192 -16.37 1.67 17.59
C VAL A 192 -16.00 0.25 18.06
N PRO A 193 -15.10 -0.51 17.38
CA PRO A 193 -14.69 -1.81 17.90
C PRO A 193 -13.95 -1.72 19.25
N ALA A 194 -13.13 -0.67 19.45
CA ALA A 194 -12.48 -0.44 20.74
C ALA A 194 -13.51 -0.21 21.87
N LEU A 195 -14.57 0.57 21.61
CA LEU A 195 -15.66 0.78 22.56
C LEU A 195 -16.46 -0.50 22.82
N VAL A 196 -16.77 -1.29 21.78
CA VAL A 196 -17.46 -2.58 21.93
C VAL A 196 -16.64 -3.53 22.80
N PHE A 197 -15.34 -3.64 22.52
CA PHE A 197 -14.42 -4.45 23.31
C PHE A 197 -14.36 -3.97 24.77
N SER A 198 -14.12 -2.68 24.98
CA SER A 198 -13.99 -2.09 26.32
C SER A 198 -15.28 -2.24 27.15
N ALA A 199 -16.44 -2.12 26.51
CA ALA A 199 -17.73 -2.31 27.19
C ALA A 199 -17.94 -3.76 27.68
N LEU A 200 -17.47 -4.74 26.91
CA LEU A 200 -17.57 -6.16 27.28
C LEU A 200 -16.49 -6.57 28.29
N THR A 201 -15.30 -5.96 28.26
CA THR A 201 -14.18 -6.32 29.14
C THR A 201 -14.03 -5.41 30.35
N MET A 202 -15.00 -4.53 30.62
CA MET A 202 -14.94 -3.55 31.70
C MET A 202 -14.73 -4.25 33.06
N GLY A 203 -13.69 -3.85 33.79
CA GLY A 203 -13.34 -4.43 35.10
C GLY A 203 -12.56 -5.74 35.02
N ASN A 204 -12.19 -6.23 33.83
CA ASN A 204 -11.40 -7.43 33.62
C ASN A 204 -9.96 -7.05 33.17
N GLU A 205 -8.97 -7.87 33.48
CA GLU A 205 -7.58 -7.69 33.02
C GLU A 205 -7.47 -7.73 31.48
N ALA A 206 -8.42 -8.39 30.80
CA ALA A 206 -8.53 -8.40 29.35
C ALA A 206 -8.71 -6.99 28.74
N ALA A 207 -9.17 -6.00 29.52
CA ALA A 207 -9.36 -4.63 29.04
C ALA A 207 -8.11 -4.00 28.38
N ARG A 208 -6.92 -4.49 28.68
CA ARG A 208 -5.66 -4.07 28.01
C ARG A 208 -5.68 -4.31 26.51
N GLY A 209 -6.43 -5.30 26.04
CA GLY A 209 -6.51 -5.67 24.62
C GLY A 209 -7.46 -4.79 23.78
N TRP A 210 -7.89 -3.63 24.24
CA TRP A 210 -8.86 -2.77 23.56
C TRP A 210 -8.44 -2.37 22.13
N GLY A 211 -7.13 -2.29 21.87
CA GLY A 211 -6.60 -2.01 20.54
C GLY A 211 -6.63 -3.19 19.56
N VAL A 212 -6.84 -4.42 20.04
CA VAL A 212 -6.80 -5.63 19.19
C VAL A 212 -7.87 -5.61 18.09
N PRO A 213 -9.16 -5.37 18.35
CA PRO A 213 -10.20 -5.42 17.32
C PRO A 213 -10.23 -4.20 16.40
N MET A 214 -9.35 -3.21 16.59
CA MET A 214 -9.32 -2.03 15.74
C MET A 214 -8.48 -2.20 14.48
N ALA A 215 -7.58 -3.18 14.41
CA ALA A 215 -6.71 -3.38 13.27
C ALA A 215 -7.40 -4.10 12.10
N THR A 216 -6.95 -3.78 10.87
CA THR A 216 -7.38 -4.45 9.63
C THR A 216 -6.18 -5.14 8.98
N ASP A 217 -6.35 -6.36 8.51
CA ASP A 217 -5.38 -7.03 7.64
C ASP A 217 -5.64 -6.64 6.18
N ILE A 218 -4.81 -5.71 5.68
CA ILE A 218 -4.90 -5.18 4.31
C ILE A 218 -4.78 -6.30 3.27
N ALA A 219 -3.84 -7.24 3.46
CA ALA A 219 -3.54 -8.28 2.48
C ALA A 219 -4.75 -9.22 2.28
N PHE A 220 -5.40 -9.62 3.38
CA PHE A 220 -6.61 -10.43 3.31
C PHE A 220 -7.81 -9.65 2.77
N ALA A 221 -8.03 -8.43 3.25
CA ALA A 221 -9.19 -7.64 2.86
C ALA A 221 -9.17 -7.31 1.36
N LEU A 222 -8.03 -6.84 0.83
CA LEU A 222 -7.85 -6.59 -0.60
C LEU A 222 -7.82 -7.88 -1.42
N GLY A 223 -7.21 -8.95 -0.91
CA GLY A 223 -7.21 -10.25 -1.56
C GLY A 223 -8.62 -10.78 -1.83
N ILE A 224 -9.52 -10.72 -0.83
CA ILE A 224 -10.94 -11.11 -1.00
C ILE A 224 -11.66 -10.16 -1.96
N ALA A 225 -11.41 -8.84 -1.86
CA ALA A 225 -11.99 -7.86 -2.78
C ALA A 225 -11.50 -8.08 -4.23
N ALA A 226 -10.25 -8.48 -4.44
CA ALA A 226 -9.69 -8.83 -5.75
C ALA A 226 -10.32 -10.12 -6.32
N MET A 227 -10.54 -11.16 -5.50
CA MET A 227 -11.22 -12.40 -5.90
C MET A 227 -12.65 -12.18 -6.38
N LEU A 228 -13.33 -11.13 -5.93
CA LEU A 228 -14.66 -10.75 -6.41
C LEU A 228 -14.62 -10.07 -7.81
N GLY A 229 -13.43 -9.72 -8.29
CA GLY A 229 -13.19 -9.20 -9.64
C GLY A 229 -13.94 -7.91 -9.95
N SER A 230 -14.64 -7.90 -11.11
CA SER A 230 -15.43 -6.75 -11.58
C SER A 230 -16.69 -6.47 -10.75
N ARG A 231 -17.07 -7.36 -9.83
CA ARG A 231 -18.22 -7.15 -8.94
C ARG A 231 -17.98 -6.07 -7.90
N VAL A 232 -16.73 -5.79 -7.58
CA VAL A 232 -16.34 -4.70 -6.67
C VAL A 232 -15.75 -3.57 -7.52
N PRO A 233 -16.39 -2.38 -7.59
CA PRO A 233 -15.88 -1.23 -8.31
C PRO A 233 -14.45 -0.88 -7.88
N THR A 234 -13.61 -0.45 -8.82
CA THR A 234 -12.22 -0.06 -8.53
C THR A 234 -12.15 1.06 -7.49
N SER A 235 -13.07 2.02 -7.55
CA SER A 235 -13.19 3.11 -6.56
C SER A 235 -13.40 2.59 -5.13
N LEU A 236 -14.10 1.46 -4.98
CA LEU A 236 -14.35 0.85 -3.67
C LEU A 236 -13.13 0.06 -3.17
N LYS A 237 -12.34 -0.55 -4.07
CA LYS A 237 -11.05 -1.17 -3.72
C LYS A 237 -10.04 -0.10 -3.28
N VAL A 238 -9.98 1.03 -3.99
CA VAL A 238 -9.15 2.18 -3.64
C VAL A 238 -9.57 2.74 -2.27
N PHE A 239 -10.87 2.87 -2.02
CA PHE A 239 -11.38 3.27 -0.70
C PHE A 239 -10.96 2.31 0.41
N LEU A 240 -11.06 0.99 0.19
CA LEU A 240 -10.63 -0.03 1.16
C LEU A 240 -9.12 0.05 1.42
N ALA A 241 -8.30 0.25 0.38
CA ALA A 241 -6.85 0.41 0.51
C ALA A 241 -6.52 1.68 1.33
N ALA A 242 -7.10 2.82 0.97
CA ALA A 242 -6.88 4.08 1.69
C ALA A 242 -7.35 4.01 3.15
N LEU A 243 -8.51 3.38 3.40
CA LEU A 243 -9.03 3.13 4.76
C LEU A 243 -8.03 2.32 5.58
N ALA A 244 -7.52 1.21 5.02
CA ALA A 244 -6.63 0.32 5.75
C ALA A 244 -5.25 0.97 6.00
N ILE A 245 -4.74 1.80 5.08
CA ILE A 245 -3.52 2.60 5.29
C ILE A 245 -3.70 3.58 6.47
N VAL A 246 -4.87 4.25 6.57
CA VAL A 246 -5.16 5.15 7.70
C VAL A 246 -5.33 4.36 9.00
N ASP A 247 -5.92 3.17 8.93
CA ASP A 247 -6.08 2.24 10.05
C ASP A 247 -4.72 1.80 10.61
N ASP A 248 -3.76 1.48 9.73
CA ASP A 248 -2.39 1.13 10.11
C ASP A 248 -1.65 2.31 10.77
N ILE A 249 -1.87 3.56 10.31
CA ILE A 249 -1.34 4.75 11.00
C ILE A 249 -1.90 4.80 12.43
N GLY A 250 -3.20 4.59 12.58
CA GLY A 250 -3.85 4.56 13.89
C GLY A 250 -3.31 3.45 14.78
N ALA A 251 -3.11 2.24 14.23
CA ALA A 251 -2.53 1.11 14.95
C ALA A 251 -1.12 1.43 15.45
N VAL A 252 -0.24 1.99 14.60
CA VAL A 252 1.12 2.41 14.98
C VAL A 252 1.08 3.45 16.10
N LEU A 253 0.17 4.44 16.03
CA LEU A 253 0.02 5.45 17.08
C LEU A 253 -0.45 4.83 18.41
N VAL A 254 -1.40 3.92 18.37
CA VAL A 254 -1.89 3.21 19.55
C VAL A 254 -0.79 2.35 20.17
N ILE A 255 -0.04 1.61 19.36
CA ILE A 255 1.10 0.82 19.83
C ILE A 255 2.14 1.73 20.51
N ALA A 256 2.49 2.86 19.88
CA ALA A 256 3.46 3.79 20.40
C ALA A 256 3.07 4.43 21.73
N LEU A 257 1.78 4.74 21.91
CA LEU A 257 1.29 5.51 23.06
C LEU A 257 0.84 4.62 24.23
N PHE A 258 0.27 3.45 23.96
CA PHE A 258 -0.42 2.65 24.96
C PHE A 258 0.27 1.32 25.29
N TYR A 259 1.10 0.79 24.40
CA TYR A 259 1.78 -0.50 24.59
C TYR A 259 3.30 -0.34 24.84
N THR A 260 3.75 0.87 25.14
CA THR A 260 5.14 1.14 25.52
C THR A 260 5.38 0.71 26.96
N SER A 261 6.48 -0.02 27.20
CA SER A 261 6.92 -0.45 28.52
C SER A 261 7.79 0.63 29.23
N SER A 262 8.73 0.23 30.09
CA SER A 262 9.64 1.15 30.79
C SER A 262 10.55 1.92 29.81
N ILE A 263 10.48 3.25 29.81
CA ILE A 263 11.22 4.11 28.90
C ILE A 263 12.67 4.28 29.37
N GLN A 264 13.63 3.91 28.50
CA GLN A 264 15.05 4.19 28.70
C GLN A 264 15.48 5.45 27.93
N ALA A 265 15.62 6.57 28.61
CA ALA A 265 15.89 7.88 28.02
C ALA A 265 17.18 7.91 27.16
N MET A 266 18.25 7.21 27.57
CA MET A 266 19.52 7.20 26.81
C MET A 266 19.36 6.55 25.45
N ALA A 267 18.59 5.46 25.33
CA ALA A 267 18.32 4.79 24.06
C ALA A 267 17.48 5.69 23.12
N LEU A 268 16.53 6.44 23.67
CA LEU A 268 15.77 7.44 22.89
C LEU A 268 16.64 8.61 22.42
N VAL A 269 17.63 9.04 23.20
CA VAL A 269 18.59 10.05 22.74
C VAL A 269 19.40 9.53 21.56
N VAL A 270 19.87 8.27 21.61
CA VAL A 270 20.55 7.65 20.47
C VAL A 270 19.63 7.59 19.25
N ALA A 271 18.38 7.16 19.43
CA ALA A 271 17.39 7.13 18.35
C ALA A 271 17.18 8.53 17.74
N ALA A 272 17.07 9.58 18.57
CA ALA A 272 16.91 10.95 18.11
C ALA A 272 18.13 11.44 17.30
N VAL A 273 19.35 11.14 17.74
CA VAL A 273 20.59 11.49 17.01
C VAL A 273 20.63 10.79 15.66
N VAL A 274 20.28 9.49 15.60
CA VAL A 274 20.21 8.74 14.34
C VAL A 274 19.14 9.32 13.42
N MET A 275 17.98 9.71 13.96
CA MET A 275 16.92 10.38 13.16
C MET A 275 17.40 11.70 12.57
N VAL A 276 18.13 12.51 13.33
CA VAL A 276 18.75 13.74 12.80
C VAL A 276 19.73 13.42 11.67
N GLY A 277 20.53 12.36 11.82
CA GLY A 277 21.42 11.86 10.77
C GLY A 277 20.67 11.43 9.50
N LEU A 278 19.58 10.68 9.63
CA LEU A 278 18.73 10.24 8.52
C LEU A 278 18.07 11.42 7.79
N ILE A 279 17.55 12.40 8.54
CA ILE A 279 17.01 13.65 7.97
C ILE A 279 18.11 14.44 7.28
N GLY A 280 19.31 14.47 7.85
CA GLY A 280 20.50 15.09 7.27
C GLY A 280 20.88 14.46 5.92
N LEU A 281 20.88 13.12 5.82
CA LEU A 281 21.12 12.40 4.56
C LEU A 281 20.09 12.77 3.49
N ASN A 282 18.80 12.83 3.87
CA ASN A 282 17.73 13.21 2.95
C ASN A 282 17.94 14.64 2.44
N ARG A 283 18.22 15.61 3.33
CA ARG A 283 18.47 17.01 2.98
C ARG A 283 19.75 17.20 2.16
N ALA A 284 20.76 16.38 2.40
CA ALA A 284 21.99 16.35 1.60
C ALA A 284 21.80 15.72 0.21
N GLY A 285 20.59 15.24 -0.11
CA GLY A 285 20.27 14.66 -1.41
C GLY A 285 20.84 13.26 -1.64
N VAL A 286 21.23 12.54 -0.58
CA VAL A 286 21.69 11.13 -0.69
C VAL A 286 20.51 10.24 -1.08
N ARG A 287 20.64 9.54 -2.22
CA ARG A 287 19.57 8.70 -2.79
C ARG A 287 19.90 7.22 -2.79
N SER A 288 21.11 6.85 -2.39
CA SER A 288 21.47 5.46 -2.13
C SER A 288 20.71 4.95 -0.91
N SER A 289 20.13 3.75 -1.01
CA SER A 289 19.38 3.14 0.10
C SER A 289 20.29 2.61 1.21
N ILE A 290 21.55 2.28 0.89
CA ILE A 290 22.48 1.62 1.81
C ILE A 290 22.68 2.40 3.14
N PRO A 291 23.02 3.73 3.12
CA PRO A 291 23.22 4.46 4.37
C PRO A 291 21.93 4.60 5.19
N TYR A 292 20.76 4.64 4.55
CA TYR A 292 19.47 4.63 5.26
C TYR A 292 19.22 3.32 5.97
N PHE A 293 19.49 2.17 5.34
CA PHE A 293 19.36 0.87 5.98
C PHE A 293 20.37 0.68 7.12
N ALA A 294 21.62 1.14 6.94
CA ALA A 294 22.64 1.05 7.99
C ALA A 294 22.23 1.86 9.23
N LEU A 295 21.82 3.13 9.05
CA LEU A 295 21.31 3.94 10.16
C LEU A 295 19.96 3.42 10.68
N GLY A 296 19.11 2.87 9.80
CA GLY A 296 17.85 2.23 10.17
C GLY A 296 18.02 1.04 11.10
N ALA A 297 19.03 0.21 10.86
CA ALA A 297 19.38 -0.89 11.77
C ALA A 297 19.81 -0.37 13.17
N ILE A 298 20.59 0.70 13.21
CA ILE A 298 20.98 1.33 14.49
C ILE A 298 19.74 1.93 15.18
N LEU A 299 18.85 2.56 14.42
CA LEU A 299 17.59 3.11 14.92
C LEU A 299 16.73 2.01 15.53
N TRP A 300 16.60 0.88 14.83
CA TRP A 300 15.84 -0.28 15.29
C TRP A 300 16.40 -0.85 16.61
N VAL A 301 17.72 -1.04 16.71
CA VAL A 301 18.37 -1.48 17.95
C VAL A 301 18.17 -0.48 19.08
N ALA A 302 18.23 0.84 18.79
CA ALA A 302 17.99 1.88 19.79
C ALA A 302 16.54 1.82 20.30
N PHE A 303 15.55 1.62 19.43
CA PHE A 303 14.15 1.44 19.83
C PHE A 303 13.95 0.15 20.62
N LEU A 304 14.52 -0.97 20.20
CA LEU A 304 14.46 -2.25 20.92
C LEU A 304 14.93 -2.13 22.37
N LYS A 305 15.99 -1.31 22.61
CA LYS A 305 16.52 -1.06 23.94
C LYS A 305 15.85 0.09 24.68
N SER A 306 14.94 0.83 24.04
CA SER A 306 14.31 2.01 24.65
C SER A 306 13.05 1.71 25.45
N GLY A 307 12.48 0.50 25.30
CA GLY A 307 11.18 0.13 25.83
C GLY A 307 10.00 0.58 24.96
N VAL A 308 10.26 1.35 23.90
CA VAL A 308 9.29 1.65 22.83
C VAL A 308 9.40 0.56 21.77
N HIS A 309 8.26 0.12 21.20
CA HIS A 309 8.26 -0.97 20.22
C HIS A 309 9.18 -0.68 19.04
N ALA A 310 10.06 -1.64 18.75
CA ALA A 310 11.10 -1.53 17.73
C ALA A 310 10.51 -1.34 16.31
N THR A 311 9.29 -1.82 16.06
CA THR A 311 8.57 -1.70 14.79
C THR A 311 8.31 -0.26 14.36
N ILE A 312 8.17 0.68 15.31
CA ILE A 312 8.00 2.12 15.05
C ILE A 312 9.20 2.70 14.29
N SER A 313 10.39 2.15 14.51
CA SER A 313 11.60 2.57 13.80
C SER A 313 11.47 2.39 12.29
N GLY A 314 10.75 1.36 11.83
CA GLY A 314 10.47 1.13 10.40
C GLY A 314 9.68 2.28 9.79
N VAL A 315 8.59 2.69 10.43
CA VAL A 315 7.77 3.83 9.96
C VAL A 315 8.58 5.13 9.96
N LEU A 316 9.31 5.40 11.01
CA LEU A 316 10.14 6.60 11.11
C LEU A 316 11.22 6.63 10.03
N LEU A 317 11.89 5.50 9.78
CA LEU A 317 12.85 5.36 8.69
C LEU A 317 12.22 5.65 7.34
N ALA A 318 11.03 5.12 7.06
CA ALA A 318 10.31 5.32 5.80
C ALA A 318 10.05 6.81 5.52
N PHE A 319 9.67 7.57 6.54
CA PHE A 319 9.46 9.01 6.40
C PHE A 319 10.75 9.77 6.06
N THR A 320 11.93 9.23 6.32
CA THR A 320 13.21 9.85 5.94
C THR A 320 13.64 9.53 4.49
N ILE A 321 13.10 8.49 3.86
CA ILE A 321 13.46 8.10 2.48
C ILE A 321 13.05 9.19 1.48
N PRO A 322 13.93 9.61 0.52
CA PRO A 322 13.59 10.63 -0.47
C PRO A 322 12.46 10.20 -1.42
N ALA A 323 11.47 11.09 -1.63
CA ALA A 323 10.35 10.87 -2.55
C ALA A 323 10.53 11.55 -3.91
N SER A 324 11.56 12.39 -4.07
CA SER A 324 11.82 13.13 -5.32
C SER A 324 12.74 12.38 -6.26
N THR A 325 12.53 12.54 -7.57
CA THR A 325 13.38 12.00 -8.64
C THR A 325 14.69 12.81 -8.81
N ARG A 326 15.72 12.24 -9.46
CA ARG A 326 16.98 12.94 -9.76
C ARG A 326 16.88 13.79 -11.01
N ILE A 327 16.12 13.32 -11.99
CA ILE A 327 15.98 13.94 -13.31
C ILE A 327 14.52 14.30 -13.57
N SER A 328 14.31 15.34 -14.37
CA SER A 328 12.98 15.72 -14.83
C SER A 328 12.47 14.77 -15.92
N GLY A 329 11.15 14.76 -16.18
CA GLY A 329 10.56 13.97 -17.26
C GLY A 329 11.15 14.31 -18.64
N GLN A 330 11.47 15.58 -18.90
CA GLN A 330 12.11 15.99 -20.14
C GLN A 330 13.55 15.46 -20.27
N GLN A 331 14.32 15.52 -19.20
CA GLN A 331 15.67 14.93 -19.16
C GLN A 331 15.63 13.42 -19.35
N PHE A 332 14.68 12.74 -18.68
CA PHE A 332 14.48 11.31 -18.85
C PHE A 332 14.21 10.94 -20.31
N LEU A 333 13.29 11.67 -20.97
CA LEU A 333 12.96 11.42 -22.37
C LEU A 333 14.17 11.62 -23.27
N HIS A 334 14.90 12.73 -23.09
CA HIS A 334 16.08 13.05 -23.91
C HIS A 334 17.21 12.02 -23.74
N GLU A 335 17.56 11.68 -22.49
CA GLU A 335 18.62 10.70 -22.20
C GLU A 335 18.19 9.29 -22.69
N SER A 336 16.94 8.88 -22.49
CA SER A 336 16.43 7.58 -22.96
C SER A 336 16.50 7.45 -24.49
N LEU A 337 16.08 8.49 -25.22
CA LEU A 337 16.16 8.49 -26.69
C LEU A 337 17.62 8.43 -27.18
N SER A 338 18.54 9.13 -26.50
CA SER A 338 19.97 9.06 -26.89
C SER A 338 20.55 7.66 -26.67
N HIS A 339 20.16 6.95 -25.62
CA HIS A 339 20.62 5.57 -25.37
C HIS A 339 19.98 4.57 -26.33
N ILE A 340 18.71 4.76 -26.71
CA ILE A 340 18.04 3.92 -27.71
C ILE A 340 18.68 4.11 -29.09
N THR A 341 18.98 5.35 -29.49
CA THR A 341 19.65 5.61 -30.77
C THR A 341 21.09 5.09 -30.80
N ALA A 342 21.80 5.15 -29.67
CA ALA A 342 23.14 4.57 -29.55
C ALA A 342 23.10 3.03 -29.65
N PHE A 343 22.08 2.41 -29.10
CA PHE A 343 21.84 0.97 -29.21
C PHE A 343 21.55 0.57 -30.65
N ASP A 344 20.67 1.29 -31.35
CA ASP A 344 20.32 1.07 -32.75
C ASP A 344 21.54 1.14 -33.65
N ALA A 345 22.34 2.20 -33.52
CA ALA A 345 23.60 2.36 -34.23
C ALA A 345 24.64 1.25 -33.95
N ALA A 346 24.64 0.69 -32.74
CA ALA A 346 25.49 -0.44 -32.39
C ALA A 346 25.01 -1.73 -33.08
N CYS A 347 23.69 -1.94 -33.20
CA CYS A 347 23.09 -3.08 -33.89
C CYS A 347 23.31 -3.03 -35.42
N GLU A 348 23.22 -1.85 -36.05
CA GLU A 348 23.46 -1.70 -37.48
C GLU A 348 24.89 -2.06 -37.89
N ASN A 349 25.86 -1.77 -37.02
CA ASN A 349 27.27 -2.02 -37.31
C ASN A 349 27.73 -3.47 -37.10
N ASP A 350 26.99 -4.28 -36.30
CA ASP A 350 27.32 -5.68 -36.05
C ASP A 350 26.05 -6.52 -35.72
N PRO A 351 25.33 -6.98 -36.75
CA PRO A 351 24.03 -7.70 -36.54
C PRO A 351 24.20 -9.10 -35.94
N ALA A 352 25.41 -9.69 -35.95
CA ALA A 352 25.54 -11.14 -35.77
C ALA A 352 25.66 -11.61 -34.30
N GLU A 353 26.02 -10.77 -33.33
CA GLU A 353 26.27 -11.22 -31.95
C GLU A 353 25.72 -10.27 -30.87
N PHE A 354 24.40 -10.16 -30.79
CA PHE A 354 23.70 -9.37 -29.77
C PHE A 354 24.10 -9.73 -28.33
N ARG A 355 24.58 -10.95 -28.06
CA ARG A 355 24.75 -11.48 -26.70
C ARG A 355 26.09 -11.23 -26.04
N THR A 356 27.14 -10.92 -26.77
CA THR A 356 28.54 -10.92 -26.26
C THR A 356 29.32 -9.65 -26.50
N VAL A 357 28.84 -8.74 -27.34
CA VAL A 357 29.61 -7.53 -27.67
C VAL A 357 29.31 -6.42 -26.65
N GLN A 358 30.32 -5.99 -25.94
CA GLN A 358 30.27 -4.93 -24.91
C GLN A 358 29.60 -3.63 -25.42
N ARG A 359 29.72 -3.34 -26.71
CA ARG A 359 29.11 -2.16 -27.35
C ARG A 359 27.57 -2.16 -27.33
N HIS A 360 26.92 -3.35 -27.35
CA HIS A 360 25.49 -3.46 -27.27
C HIS A 360 25.00 -3.36 -25.81
N GLN A 361 25.83 -3.73 -24.83
CA GLN A 361 25.49 -3.71 -23.43
C GLN A 361 25.59 -2.32 -22.79
N GLU A 362 26.55 -1.48 -23.24
CA GLU A 362 26.75 -0.13 -22.70
C GLU A 362 25.48 0.76 -22.78
N PRO A 363 24.79 0.87 -23.94
CA PRO A 363 23.56 1.65 -24.02
C PRO A 363 22.43 1.09 -23.16
N ILE A 364 22.34 -0.24 -22.98
CA ILE A 364 21.34 -0.89 -22.13
C ILE A 364 21.59 -0.54 -20.66
N PHE A 365 22.83 -0.65 -20.17
CA PHE A 365 23.18 -0.25 -18.81
C PHE A 365 22.98 1.25 -18.57
N ALA A 366 23.29 2.08 -19.56
CA ALA A 366 23.06 3.52 -19.48
C ALA A 366 21.55 3.85 -19.42
N LEU A 367 20.72 3.13 -20.18
CA LEU A 367 19.28 3.26 -20.11
C LEU A 367 18.75 2.80 -18.75
N GLU A 368 19.24 1.67 -18.22
CA GLU A 368 18.87 1.20 -16.88
C GLU A 368 19.20 2.24 -15.81
N GLU A 369 20.41 2.85 -15.87
CA GLU A 369 20.80 3.92 -14.94
C GLU A 369 19.86 5.14 -15.07
N THR A 370 19.50 5.52 -16.31
CA THR A 370 18.58 6.63 -16.57
C THR A 370 17.19 6.35 -15.99
N VAL A 371 16.67 5.12 -16.15
CA VAL A 371 15.40 4.67 -15.52
C VAL A 371 15.51 4.74 -14.00
N GLN A 372 16.60 4.27 -13.40
CA GLN A 372 16.82 4.32 -11.95
C GLN A 372 16.89 5.76 -11.41
N ARG A 373 17.42 6.71 -12.20
CA ARG A 373 17.50 8.14 -11.86
C ARG A 373 16.15 8.84 -12.00
N ALA A 374 15.28 8.36 -12.87
CA ALA A 374 13.93 8.87 -13.07
C ALA A 374 12.95 8.39 -11.99
N GLN A 375 13.22 7.26 -11.33
CA GLN A 375 12.42 6.75 -10.24
C GLN A 375 12.83 7.36 -8.89
N SER A 376 11.85 7.68 -8.03
CA SER A 376 12.15 8.06 -6.65
C SER A 376 12.62 6.85 -5.84
N PRO A 377 13.57 7.03 -4.87
CA PRO A 377 13.96 5.95 -3.96
C PRO A 377 12.78 5.34 -3.22
N LEU A 378 11.78 6.15 -2.84
CA LEU A 378 10.57 5.69 -2.18
C LEU A 378 9.82 4.64 -3.02
N LEU A 379 9.43 4.98 -4.25
CA LEU A 379 8.68 4.08 -5.14
C LEU A 379 9.45 2.80 -5.48
N ARG A 380 10.77 2.94 -5.69
CA ARG A 380 11.64 1.79 -5.99
C ARG A 380 11.75 0.82 -4.82
N LEU A 381 11.85 1.33 -3.58
CA LEU A 381 11.92 0.49 -2.38
C LEU A 381 10.58 -0.16 -2.09
N GLU A 382 9.49 0.59 -2.17
CA GLU A 382 8.14 0.09 -1.99
C GLU A 382 7.87 -1.08 -2.94
N HIS A 383 8.09 -0.89 -4.25
CA HIS A 383 7.86 -1.94 -5.25
C HIS A 383 8.72 -3.20 -5.02
N LYS A 384 10.01 -3.03 -4.72
CA LYS A 384 10.91 -4.18 -4.49
C LYS A 384 10.59 -4.94 -3.22
N LEU A 385 10.21 -4.23 -2.15
CA LEU A 385 9.96 -4.85 -0.86
C LEU A 385 8.54 -5.38 -0.72
N HIS A 386 7.59 -4.86 -1.50
CA HIS A 386 6.19 -5.32 -1.46
C HIS A 386 6.09 -6.84 -1.69
N PHE A 387 6.77 -7.36 -2.71
CA PHE A 387 6.83 -8.80 -2.96
C PHE A 387 7.41 -9.57 -1.76
N PHE A 388 8.51 -9.09 -1.21
CA PHE A 388 9.15 -9.73 -0.06
C PHE A 388 8.26 -9.72 1.19
N VAL A 389 7.55 -8.63 1.42
CA VAL A 389 6.58 -8.53 2.52
C VAL A 389 5.43 -9.50 2.32
N ALA A 390 4.80 -9.50 1.14
CA ALA A 390 3.59 -10.29 0.87
C ALA A 390 3.85 -11.81 0.86
N PHE A 391 5.03 -12.26 0.37
CA PHE A 391 5.33 -13.68 0.16
C PHE A 391 6.29 -14.29 1.17
N PHE A 392 6.99 -13.48 1.97
CA PHE A 392 7.92 -13.96 2.99
C PHE A 392 7.56 -13.49 4.39
N ILE A 393 7.52 -12.17 4.62
CA ILE A 393 7.36 -11.64 5.97
C ILE A 393 6.00 -12.01 6.55
N MET A 394 4.92 -11.69 5.85
CA MET A 394 3.56 -11.94 6.33
C MET A 394 3.24 -13.44 6.49
N PRO A 395 3.60 -14.32 5.54
CA PRO A 395 3.43 -15.77 5.73
C PRO A 395 4.23 -16.35 6.89
N ILE A 396 5.48 -15.94 7.07
CA ILE A 396 6.30 -16.38 8.21
C ILE A 396 5.71 -15.87 9.53
N PHE A 397 5.27 -14.61 9.56
CA PHE A 397 4.60 -14.03 10.73
C PHE A 397 3.31 -14.81 11.06
N ALA A 398 2.47 -15.12 10.07
CA ALA A 398 1.27 -15.92 10.27
C ALA A 398 1.60 -17.33 10.76
N LEU A 399 2.63 -17.98 10.18
CA LEU A 399 3.07 -19.30 10.60
C LEU A 399 3.53 -19.31 12.07
N ALA A 400 4.21 -18.24 12.53
CA ALA A 400 4.70 -18.14 13.89
C ALA A 400 3.63 -17.77 14.92
N ASN A 401 2.59 -17.04 14.50
CA ASN A 401 1.62 -16.44 15.45
C ASN A 401 0.21 -17.05 15.40
N ALA A 402 -0.19 -17.71 14.28
CA ALA A 402 -1.53 -18.27 14.14
C ALA A 402 -1.70 -19.66 14.75
N GLY A 403 -0.63 -20.32 15.20
CA GLY A 403 -0.71 -21.61 15.87
C GLY A 403 -1.27 -21.46 17.28
N VAL A 404 -2.54 -21.77 17.42
CA VAL A 404 -3.29 -21.71 18.68
C VAL A 404 -3.63 -23.12 19.11
N ALA A 405 -3.34 -23.47 20.36
CA ALA A 405 -3.82 -24.72 20.94
C ALA A 405 -5.35 -24.63 21.11
N LEU A 406 -6.07 -25.55 20.47
CA LEU A 406 -7.52 -25.62 20.65
C LEU A 406 -7.82 -26.14 22.06
N PRO A 407 -8.62 -25.41 22.85
CA PRO A 407 -8.92 -25.81 24.21
C PRO A 407 -9.83 -27.05 24.23
N ASP A 408 -9.61 -27.96 25.19
CA ASP A 408 -10.43 -29.16 25.39
C ASP A 408 -11.90 -28.82 25.62
N ASN A 409 -12.17 -27.65 26.22
CA ASN A 409 -13.52 -27.16 26.48
C ASN A 409 -13.81 -25.90 25.63
N LEU A 410 -14.27 -26.12 24.40
CA LEU A 410 -14.67 -25.03 23.48
C LEU A 410 -15.77 -24.13 24.06
N GLY A 411 -16.70 -24.68 24.92
CA GLY A 411 -17.74 -23.89 25.54
C GLY A 411 -17.20 -22.85 26.51
N ALA A 412 -16.18 -23.17 27.28
CA ALA A 412 -15.53 -22.24 28.19
C ALA A 412 -14.73 -21.17 27.39
N ALA A 413 -14.05 -21.57 26.34
CA ALA A 413 -13.29 -20.67 25.50
C ALA A 413 -14.18 -19.64 24.79
N VAL A 414 -15.33 -20.07 24.24
CA VAL A 414 -16.30 -19.16 23.60
C VAL A 414 -16.96 -18.21 24.61
N SER A 415 -16.98 -18.58 25.90
CA SER A 415 -17.53 -17.73 26.98
C SER A 415 -16.49 -16.75 27.55
N ASP A 416 -15.22 -16.84 27.13
CA ASP A 416 -14.16 -15.90 27.55
C ASP A 416 -14.48 -14.49 27.05
N VAL A 417 -14.42 -13.53 27.96
CA VAL A 417 -14.75 -12.13 27.70
C VAL A 417 -13.81 -11.50 26.67
N ALA A 418 -12.53 -11.89 26.64
CA ALA A 418 -11.58 -11.42 25.63
C ALA A 418 -11.95 -11.95 24.24
N VAL A 419 -12.30 -13.24 24.14
CA VAL A 419 -12.76 -13.86 22.88
C VAL A 419 -13.99 -13.15 22.34
N LEU A 420 -15.01 -12.97 23.19
CA LEU A 420 -16.25 -12.28 22.81
C LEU A 420 -16.02 -10.82 22.45
N GLY A 421 -15.21 -10.12 23.22
CA GLY A 421 -14.87 -8.70 22.98
C GLY A 421 -14.20 -8.50 21.62
N ILE A 422 -13.20 -9.33 21.27
CA ILE A 422 -12.51 -9.28 19.97
C ILE A 422 -13.46 -9.70 18.85
N PHE A 423 -14.18 -10.80 19.02
CA PHE A 423 -15.12 -11.31 18.02
C PHE A 423 -16.18 -10.27 17.66
N PHE A 424 -16.90 -9.72 18.63
CA PHE A 424 -17.93 -8.72 18.37
C PHE A 424 -17.33 -7.37 17.92
N GLY A 425 -16.14 -7.02 18.40
CA GLY A 425 -15.41 -5.85 17.91
C GLY A 425 -15.12 -5.94 16.41
N LEU A 426 -14.60 -7.07 15.92
CA LEU A 426 -14.29 -7.30 14.51
C LEU A 426 -15.55 -7.49 13.65
N VAL A 427 -16.50 -8.34 14.07
CA VAL A 427 -17.66 -8.76 13.26
C VAL A 427 -18.74 -7.69 13.22
N ILE A 428 -18.95 -6.97 14.30
CA ILE A 428 -20.02 -5.96 14.43
C ILE A 428 -19.43 -4.55 14.54
N GLY A 429 -18.49 -4.35 15.46
CA GLY A 429 -17.95 -3.04 15.77
C GLY A 429 -17.30 -2.37 14.56
N LYS A 430 -16.48 -3.10 13.84
CA LYS A 430 -15.73 -2.57 12.69
C LYS A 430 -16.65 -2.22 11.49
N PRO A 431 -17.52 -3.10 10.99
CA PRO A 431 -18.45 -2.76 9.93
C PRO A 431 -19.37 -1.59 10.28
N LEU A 432 -19.91 -1.58 11.50
CA LEU A 432 -20.76 -0.49 11.96
C LEU A 432 -19.98 0.83 12.08
N GLY A 433 -18.78 0.80 12.65
CA GLY A 433 -17.93 1.97 12.81
C GLY A 433 -17.57 2.60 11.47
N ILE A 434 -17.05 1.81 10.53
CA ILE A 434 -16.71 2.23 9.18
C ILE A 434 -17.93 2.83 8.48
N THR A 435 -19.07 2.13 8.49
CA THR A 435 -20.28 2.58 7.79
C THR A 435 -20.88 3.83 8.42
N LEU A 436 -20.98 3.88 9.75
CA LEU A 436 -21.58 4.99 10.48
C LEU A 436 -20.77 6.29 10.29
N PHE A 437 -19.45 6.22 10.41
CA PHE A 437 -18.60 7.39 10.28
C PHE A 437 -18.47 7.83 8.81
N SER A 438 -18.48 6.89 7.85
CA SER A 438 -18.61 7.22 6.43
C SER A 438 -19.93 7.94 6.15
N TRP A 439 -21.03 7.43 6.69
CA TRP A 439 -22.35 8.08 6.58
C TRP A 439 -22.34 9.48 7.18
N LEU A 440 -21.74 9.64 8.35
CA LEU A 440 -21.61 10.94 9.01
C LEU A 440 -20.80 11.93 8.15
N ALA A 441 -19.67 11.51 7.58
CA ALA A 441 -18.84 12.34 6.70
C ALA A 441 -19.62 12.82 5.46
N VAL A 442 -20.37 11.92 4.82
CA VAL A 442 -21.23 12.26 3.66
C VAL A 442 -22.39 13.15 4.10
N ARG A 443 -23.03 12.88 5.23
CA ARG A 443 -24.13 13.70 5.75
C ARG A 443 -23.71 15.12 6.10
N LEU A 444 -22.49 15.28 6.62
CA LEU A 444 -21.88 16.58 6.91
C LEU A 444 -21.31 17.27 5.65
N ARG A 445 -21.41 16.64 4.48
CA ARG A 445 -20.87 17.14 3.20
C ARG A 445 -19.35 17.35 3.22
N LEU A 446 -18.63 16.58 4.04
CA LEU A 446 -17.17 16.60 4.12
C LEU A 446 -16.54 15.68 3.08
N ALA A 447 -17.28 14.67 2.63
CA ALA A 447 -16.85 13.68 1.64
C ALA A 447 -18.02 13.25 0.76
N ASP A 448 -17.68 12.67 -0.39
CA ASP A 448 -18.61 12.00 -1.30
C ASP A 448 -18.40 10.48 -1.26
N LEU A 449 -19.44 9.70 -1.58
CA LEU A 449 -19.31 8.25 -1.73
C LEU A 449 -18.41 7.91 -2.93
N PRO A 450 -17.67 6.78 -2.90
CA PRO A 450 -16.92 6.31 -4.05
C PRO A 450 -17.84 6.12 -5.26
N GLN A 451 -17.37 6.49 -6.44
CA GLN A 451 -18.16 6.44 -7.67
C GLN A 451 -18.70 5.02 -7.94
N GLY A 452 -19.99 4.90 -8.18
CA GLY A 452 -20.65 3.62 -8.42
C GLY A 452 -20.85 2.76 -7.16
N ALA A 453 -20.57 3.26 -5.97
CA ALA A 453 -20.75 2.54 -4.71
C ALA A 453 -22.04 2.93 -4.00
N GLY A 454 -22.75 1.92 -3.49
CA GLY A 454 -23.90 2.08 -2.60
C GLY A 454 -23.55 1.78 -1.13
N TRP A 455 -24.44 2.18 -0.20
CA TRP A 455 -24.23 1.96 1.23
C TRP A 455 -24.09 0.48 1.63
N SER A 456 -24.78 -0.43 0.93
CA SER A 456 -24.64 -1.87 1.11
C SER A 456 -23.24 -2.39 0.75
N GLN A 457 -22.60 -1.77 -0.25
CA GLN A 457 -21.22 -2.09 -0.63
C GLN A 457 -20.22 -1.49 0.37
N VAL A 458 -20.47 -0.29 0.90
CA VAL A 458 -19.65 0.29 1.99
C VAL A 458 -19.71 -0.60 3.23
N LEU A 459 -20.90 -1.12 3.59
CA LEU A 459 -21.05 -2.08 4.68
C LEU A 459 -20.29 -3.38 4.40
N GLY A 460 -20.32 -3.88 3.15
CA GLY A 460 -19.57 -5.06 2.73
C GLY A 460 -18.04 -4.85 2.84
N VAL A 461 -17.55 -3.69 2.44
CA VAL A 461 -16.14 -3.28 2.63
C VAL A 461 -15.83 -3.11 4.11
N GLY A 462 -16.74 -2.54 4.89
CA GLY A 462 -16.61 -2.44 6.34
C GLY A 462 -16.48 -3.82 7.01
N ALA A 463 -17.21 -4.83 6.50
CA ALA A 463 -17.09 -6.21 6.96
C ALA A 463 -15.73 -6.83 6.58
N LEU A 464 -15.22 -6.57 5.34
CA LEU A 464 -13.85 -6.97 5.00
C LEU A 464 -12.80 -6.27 5.88
N GLY A 465 -13.02 -5.00 6.23
CA GLY A 465 -12.21 -4.27 7.22
C GLY A 465 -12.19 -4.94 8.60
N GLY A 466 -13.21 -5.74 8.94
CA GLY A 466 -13.26 -6.56 10.14
C GLY A 466 -12.33 -7.78 10.14
N ILE A 467 -11.62 -8.06 9.05
CA ILE A 467 -10.55 -9.05 9.02
C ILE A 467 -9.31 -8.46 9.71
N GLY A 468 -9.15 -8.73 11.00
CA GLY A 468 -8.02 -8.19 11.76
C GLY A 468 -6.75 -9.05 11.66
N PHE A 469 -6.90 -10.33 11.49
CA PHE A 469 -5.95 -11.44 11.44
C PHE A 469 -4.51 -11.08 11.86
N THR A 470 -3.55 -10.91 10.93
CA THR A 470 -2.12 -10.73 11.26
C THR A 470 -1.89 -9.47 12.10
N MET A 471 -2.54 -8.35 11.76
CA MET A 471 -2.37 -7.10 12.50
C MET A 471 -3.01 -7.19 13.89
N ALA A 472 -4.17 -7.83 14.02
CA ALA A 472 -4.79 -8.06 15.32
C ALA A 472 -3.96 -9.04 16.18
N LEU A 473 -3.36 -10.11 15.59
CA LEU A 473 -2.43 -11.01 16.28
C LEU A 473 -1.21 -10.26 16.78
N PHE A 474 -0.64 -9.36 15.97
CA PHE A 474 0.48 -8.54 16.37
C PHE A 474 0.14 -7.63 17.57
N ILE A 475 -0.98 -6.92 17.52
CA ILE A 475 -1.41 -6.07 18.64
C ILE A 475 -1.77 -6.90 19.87
N ALA A 476 -2.34 -8.09 19.70
CA ALA A 476 -2.65 -8.99 20.82
C ALA A 476 -1.37 -9.47 21.53
N ALA A 477 -0.32 -9.82 20.78
CA ALA A 477 0.98 -10.18 21.35
C ALA A 477 1.57 -9.02 22.17
N LEU A 478 1.44 -7.77 21.69
CA LEU A 478 1.90 -6.58 22.41
C LEU A 478 1.05 -6.27 23.65
N ALA A 479 -0.27 -6.49 23.59
CA ALA A 479 -1.19 -6.18 24.65
C ALA A 479 -1.15 -7.17 25.81
N PHE A 480 -1.03 -8.47 25.49
CA PHE A 480 -1.15 -9.56 26.47
C PHE A 480 0.19 -10.22 26.83
N GLY A 481 1.24 -10.02 25.99
CA GLY A 481 2.49 -10.75 26.14
C GLY A 481 2.27 -12.25 25.87
N GLU A 482 2.85 -13.11 26.73
CA GLU A 482 2.71 -14.56 26.66
C GLU A 482 1.66 -15.07 27.66
N GLY A 483 0.98 -16.17 27.36
CA GLY A 483 0.08 -16.85 28.29
C GLY A 483 -1.35 -17.00 27.81
N ALA A 484 -2.24 -17.44 28.72
CA ALA A 484 -3.62 -17.82 28.40
C ALA A 484 -4.46 -16.67 27.80
N ALA A 485 -4.22 -15.43 28.20
CA ALA A 485 -4.93 -14.27 27.66
C ALA A 485 -4.61 -14.04 26.17
N LEU A 486 -3.36 -14.27 25.75
CA LEU A 486 -2.97 -14.21 24.34
C LEU A 486 -3.63 -15.34 23.53
N GLU A 487 -3.66 -16.56 24.07
CA GLU A 487 -4.30 -17.70 23.38
C GLU A 487 -5.81 -17.47 23.21
N SER A 488 -6.50 -16.96 24.25
CA SER A 488 -7.90 -16.52 24.14
C SER A 488 -8.07 -15.44 23.07
N ALA A 489 -7.20 -14.43 23.05
CA ALA A 489 -7.28 -13.36 22.05
C ALA A 489 -7.09 -13.90 20.63
N LYS A 490 -6.14 -14.78 20.39
CA LYS A 490 -5.91 -15.42 19.08
C LYS A 490 -7.15 -16.16 18.59
N LEU A 491 -7.85 -16.92 19.46
CA LEU A 491 -9.10 -17.60 19.11
C LEU A 491 -10.17 -16.59 18.66
N GLY A 492 -10.35 -15.51 19.42
CA GLY A 492 -11.29 -14.44 19.07
C GLY A 492 -10.96 -13.77 17.73
N ILE A 493 -9.67 -13.54 17.45
CA ILE A 493 -9.19 -12.95 16.20
C ILE A 493 -9.45 -13.87 15.00
N LEU A 494 -9.09 -15.17 15.12
CA LEU A 494 -9.28 -16.14 14.04
C LEU A 494 -10.77 -16.32 13.71
N ALA A 495 -11.61 -16.54 14.73
CA ALA A 495 -13.04 -16.69 14.56
C ALA A 495 -13.68 -15.40 14.01
N GLY A 496 -13.36 -14.24 14.58
CA GLY A 496 -13.87 -12.95 14.15
C GLY A 496 -13.48 -12.62 12.71
N SER A 497 -12.21 -12.82 12.33
CA SER A 497 -11.72 -12.56 10.98
C SER A 497 -12.37 -13.47 9.93
N LEU A 498 -12.58 -14.75 10.26
CA LEU A 498 -13.24 -15.70 9.36
C LEU A 498 -14.70 -15.31 9.11
N VAL A 499 -15.43 -14.95 10.16
CA VAL A 499 -16.84 -14.54 10.07
C VAL A 499 -16.95 -13.19 9.34
N ALA A 500 -16.12 -12.21 9.67
CA ALA A 500 -16.12 -10.90 9.05
C ALA A 500 -15.78 -10.99 7.54
N GLY A 501 -14.75 -11.76 7.19
CA GLY A 501 -14.37 -11.98 5.79
C GLY A 501 -15.47 -12.69 4.98
N THR A 502 -16.07 -13.74 5.55
CA THR A 502 -17.18 -14.46 4.90
C THR A 502 -18.41 -13.56 4.74
N ALA A 503 -18.76 -12.77 5.76
CA ALA A 503 -19.87 -11.84 5.70
C ALA A 503 -19.62 -10.74 4.64
N GLY A 504 -18.43 -10.16 4.60
CA GLY A 504 -18.02 -9.17 3.61
C GLY A 504 -18.09 -9.72 2.19
N TRP A 505 -17.55 -10.92 1.95
CA TRP A 505 -17.63 -11.60 0.67
C TRP A 505 -19.07 -11.84 0.22
N LEU A 506 -19.95 -12.35 1.11
CA LEU A 506 -21.37 -12.60 0.81
C LEU A 506 -22.12 -11.30 0.50
N LEU A 507 -21.90 -10.25 1.29
CA LEU A 507 -22.54 -8.94 1.09
C LEU A 507 -22.13 -8.35 -0.27
N LEU A 508 -20.84 -8.29 -0.57
CA LEU A 508 -20.33 -7.74 -1.83
C LEU A 508 -20.77 -8.59 -3.04
N ARG A 509 -20.81 -9.91 -2.90
CA ARG A 509 -21.30 -10.80 -3.96
C ARG A 509 -22.77 -10.55 -4.31
N ARG A 510 -23.61 -10.24 -3.32
CA ARG A 510 -25.06 -10.01 -3.50
C ARG A 510 -25.34 -8.62 -4.08
N THR A 511 -24.60 -7.62 -3.68
CA THR A 511 -24.85 -6.21 -4.05
C THR A 511 -24.37 -5.85 -5.45
N ALA A 512 -23.41 -6.61 -6.02
CA ALA A 512 -22.90 -6.40 -7.36
C ALA A 512 -23.89 -6.79 -8.48
N ALA A 513 -25.01 -7.47 -8.16
CA ALA A 513 -26.02 -7.88 -9.12
C ALA A 513 -27.07 -6.80 -9.45
N THR A 514 -26.99 -5.62 -8.86
CA THR A 514 -28.02 -4.56 -8.94
C THR A 514 -27.56 -3.25 -9.59
N SER A 515 -26.35 -3.22 -10.19
CA SER A 515 -25.82 -2.02 -10.89
C SER A 515 -25.64 -2.31 -12.42
#